data_6ebcb2be0ddc7897429986307641f1df
#
_entry.id   6ebcb2be0ddc7897429986307641f1df
#
_cell.length_a   1.000
_cell.length_b   1.000
_cell.length_c   1.000
_cell.angle_alpha   90.00
_cell.angle_beta   90.00
_cell.angle_gamma   90.00
#
_symmetry.space_group_name_H-M   'P 1'
#
loop_
_entity.id
_entity.type
_entity.pdbx_description
1 polymer ?
#
loop_
_entity_poly.entity_id
_entity_poly.type
_entity_poly.pdbx_seq_one_letter_code
_entity_poly.pdbx_strand_id
1 'polypeptide(L)'
;MSYPKPLSEKTIERLYREAGISNEMQTYLHTLFAACANLYGALSLRDAWSLYQGITGAPKIRRKDLIAFSSIVRREKQPYYVFEIEELYTEEPHNELDRHIVSAELVSSGYGKLHLFYLLMENLDDRPYCLPDDLLSFANPVPIQEETDFLSFLGNLKSTANICKPKFGRSCPNENKGKKLSAFSFLNSEERFDLEYYKNRPGQLAELKEDCSGTEAEKTLRHFKRAENINPGAMTKHLEYIMEELEEAGVCLTDKQLEKLLKLVSAFHNISRLWGLSGWKPVELARMTLSRGLPAISFGPGLQKAFADGTMNKEELIEGIRKLGLDVIE
;
A
#
# COMPACT_ATOMS: atom_id res chain seq x y z
N MET A 1 2.38 22.83 12.06
CA MET A 1 1.17 22.81 12.93
C MET A 1 0.95 21.38 13.45
N SER A 2 0.27 21.19 14.59
CA SER A 2 -0.03 19.85 15.10
C SER A 2 -1.48 19.49 14.76
N TYR A 3 -1.72 18.25 14.32
CA TYR A 3 -3.06 17.72 14.07
C TYR A 3 -3.98 17.93 15.28
N PRO A 4 -5.27 18.34 15.09
CA PRO A 4 -6.15 18.67 16.20
C PRO A 4 -6.43 17.47 17.10
N LYS A 5 -6.51 17.75 18.42
CA LYS A 5 -6.85 16.71 19.40
C LYS A 5 -8.31 16.27 19.27
N PRO A 6 -8.61 14.98 19.47
CA PRO A 6 -9.98 14.49 19.51
C PRO A 6 -10.85 15.23 20.56
N LEU A 7 -12.09 15.48 20.21
CA LEU A 7 -13.11 16.05 21.10
C LEU A 7 -13.97 14.94 21.72
N SER A 8 -14.76 15.30 22.76
CA SER A 8 -15.70 14.35 23.34
C SER A 8 -16.84 14.05 22.38
N GLU A 9 -17.40 12.84 22.43
CA GLU A 9 -18.54 12.40 21.61
C GLU A 9 -19.70 13.40 21.64
N LYS A 10 -20.09 13.88 22.84
CA LYS A 10 -21.14 14.89 22.98
C LYS A 10 -20.87 16.17 22.21
N THR A 11 -19.59 16.58 22.15
CA THR A 11 -19.20 17.79 21.41
C THR A 11 -19.29 17.53 19.91
N ILE A 12 -18.85 16.38 19.45
CA ILE A 12 -18.90 15.96 18.05
C ILE A 12 -20.36 15.86 17.57
N GLU A 13 -21.23 15.18 18.32
CA GLU A 13 -22.67 15.10 18.03
C GLU A 13 -23.32 16.48 17.90
N ARG A 14 -22.96 17.43 18.80
CA ARG A 14 -23.42 18.81 18.72
C ARG A 14 -22.97 19.48 17.43
N LEU A 15 -21.67 19.36 17.07
CA LEU A 15 -21.12 19.97 15.86
C LEU A 15 -21.81 19.45 14.59
N TYR A 16 -22.06 18.16 14.48
CA TYR A 16 -22.80 17.59 13.35
C TYR A 16 -24.23 18.11 13.28
N ARG A 17 -24.90 18.24 14.42
CA ARG A 17 -26.26 18.79 14.49
C ARG A 17 -26.28 20.26 14.06
N GLU A 18 -25.34 21.07 14.54
CA GLU A 18 -25.19 22.48 14.18
C GLU A 18 -24.89 22.65 12.68
N ALA A 19 -24.11 21.73 12.10
CA ALA A 19 -23.82 21.69 10.67
C ALA A 19 -24.98 21.18 9.81
N GLY A 20 -26.04 20.63 10.44
CA GLY A 20 -27.22 20.06 9.74
C GLY A 20 -26.90 18.74 9.03
N ILE A 21 -25.91 17.98 9.51
CA ILE A 21 -25.51 16.68 8.98
C ILE A 21 -26.27 15.60 9.75
N SER A 22 -27.14 14.86 9.05
CA SER A 22 -27.92 13.77 9.65
C SER A 22 -27.05 12.55 9.97
N ASN A 23 -27.51 11.68 10.88
CA ASN A 23 -26.78 10.45 11.22
C ASN A 23 -26.55 9.54 10.00
N GLU A 24 -27.52 9.46 9.09
CA GLU A 24 -27.38 8.70 7.84
C GLU A 24 -26.26 9.27 6.96
N MET A 25 -26.23 10.60 6.82
CA MET A 25 -25.18 11.28 6.07
C MET A 25 -23.81 11.12 6.74
N GLN A 26 -23.73 11.18 8.07
CA GLN A 26 -22.50 10.93 8.82
C GLN A 26 -21.98 9.52 8.53
N THR A 27 -22.82 8.49 8.69
CA THR A 27 -22.45 7.09 8.43
C THR A 27 -21.94 6.91 7.00
N TYR A 28 -22.63 7.48 6.03
CA TYR A 28 -22.22 7.41 4.63
C TYR A 28 -20.86 8.09 4.39
N LEU A 29 -20.67 9.31 4.92
CA LEU A 29 -19.42 10.06 4.73
C LEU A 29 -18.23 9.40 5.46
N HIS A 30 -18.46 8.83 6.65
CA HIS A 30 -17.42 8.02 7.31
C HIS A 30 -17.02 6.81 6.47
N THR A 31 -18.00 6.09 5.93
CA THR A 31 -17.75 4.95 5.04
C THR A 31 -17.00 5.38 3.78
N LEU A 32 -17.41 6.49 3.14
CA LEU A 32 -16.74 7.02 1.96
C LEU A 32 -15.30 7.42 2.25
N PHE A 33 -15.04 8.14 3.34
CA PHE A 33 -13.69 8.59 3.70
C PHE A 33 -12.77 7.43 4.05
N ALA A 34 -13.28 6.44 4.81
CA ALA A 34 -12.53 5.22 5.11
C ALA A 34 -12.22 4.43 3.84
N ALA A 35 -13.21 4.28 2.93
CA ALA A 35 -13.01 3.63 1.64
C ALA A 35 -11.95 4.35 0.78
N CYS A 36 -12.02 5.67 0.72
CA CYS A 36 -11.05 6.48 0.00
C CYS A 36 -9.63 6.34 0.58
N ALA A 37 -9.50 6.40 1.91
CA ALA A 37 -8.21 6.24 2.58
C ALA A 37 -7.59 4.85 2.33
N ASN A 38 -8.40 3.80 2.39
CA ASN A 38 -7.94 2.43 2.19
C ASN A 38 -7.60 2.12 0.72
N LEU A 39 -8.39 2.66 -0.22
CA LEU A 39 -8.23 2.36 -1.65
C LEU A 39 -7.14 3.20 -2.33
N TYR A 40 -6.96 4.46 -1.92
CA TYR A 40 -6.06 5.40 -2.58
C TYR A 40 -4.88 5.83 -1.71
N GLY A 41 -4.88 5.49 -0.43
CA GLY A 41 -3.89 5.96 0.54
C GLY A 41 -4.04 7.43 0.90
N ALA A 42 -4.03 8.29 -0.10
CA ALA A 42 -4.23 9.73 0.05
C ALA A 42 -4.95 10.31 -1.17
N LEU A 43 -5.90 11.24 -0.96
CA LEU A 43 -6.52 12.01 -2.02
C LEU A 43 -7.12 13.30 -1.49
N SER A 44 -7.27 14.31 -2.38
CA SER A 44 -7.91 15.58 -2.02
C SER A 44 -9.43 15.42 -1.83
N LEU A 45 -10.06 16.32 -1.06
CA LEU A 45 -11.53 16.39 -1.00
C LEU A 45 -12.15 16.73 -2.37
N ARG A 46 -11.42 17.40 -3.25
CA ARG A 46 -11.82 17.69 -4.63
C ARG A 46 -12.03 16.38 -5.40
N ASP A 47 -11.05 15.48 -5.30
CA ASP A 47 -11.11 14.17 -5.95
C ASP A 47 -12.16 13.27 -5.29
N ALA A 48 -12.24 13.26 -3.96
CA ALA A 48 -13.29 12.55 -3.23
C ALA A 48 -14.70 13.02 -3.64
N TRP A 49 -14.87 14.32 -3.88
CA TRP A 49 -16.12 14.86 -4.39
C TRP A 49 -16.42 14.39 -5.82
N SER A 50 -15.40 14.38 -6.68
CA SER A 50 -15.55 13.88 -8.07
C SER A 50 -15.91 12.40 -8.10
N LEU A 51 -15.26 11.59 -7.27
CA LEU A 51 -15.58 10.16 -7.12
C LEU A 51 -17.02 9.96 -6.60
N TYR A 52 -17.41 10.70 -5.54
CA TYR A 52 -18.77 10.66 -5.00
C TYR A 52 -19.83 10.93 -6.07
N GLN A 53 -19.60 11.90 -6.95
CA GLN A 53 -20.53 12.23 -8.04
C GLN A 53 -20.70 11.08 -9.04
N GLY A 54 -19.71 10.21 -9.17
CA GLY A 54 -19.74 9.02 -10.02
C GLY A 54 -20.44 7.80 -9.39
N ILE A 55 -20.71 7.81 -8.06
CA ILE A 55 -21.33 6.67 -7.38
C ILE A 55 -22.82 6.59 -7.67
N THR A 56 -23.25 5.53 -8.33
CA THR A 56 -24.65 5.29 -8.62
C THR A 56 -25.45 5.02 -7.31
N GLY A 57 -26.57 5.70 -7.14
CA GLY A 57 -27.44 5.50 -5.97
C GLY A 57 -26.92 6.15 -4.67
N ALA A 58 -25.88 6.96 -4.72
CA ALA A 58 -25.38 7.70 -3.57
C ALA A 58 -26.47 8.64 -3.00
N PRO A 59 -26.54 8.84 -1.66
CA PRO A 59 -27.45 9.81 -1.05
C PRO A 59 -27.08 11.23 -1.52
N LYS A 60 -28.07 12.11 -1.64
CA LYS A 60 -27.83 13.49 -2.07
C LYS A 60 -27.07 14.27 -1.00
N ILE A 61 -25.78 14.51 -1.22
CA ILE A 61 -24.90 15.31 -0.37
C ILE A 61 -24.53 16.57 -1.14
N ARG A 62 -24.51 17.72 -0.50
CA ARG A 62 -24.03 18.97 -1.10
C ARG A 62 -22.53 19.12 -0.81
N ARG A 63 -21.82 19.80 -1.68
CA ARG A 63 -20.39 20.11 -1.48
C ARG A 63 -20.10 20.73 -0.12
N LYS A 64 -20.97 21.64 0.36
CA LYS A 64 -20.83 22.28 1.68
C LYS A 64 -20.95 21.28 2.83
N ASP A 65 -21.74 20.21 2.68
CA ASP A 65 -21.92 19.19 3.70
C ASP A 65 -20.66 18.32 3.81
N LEU A 66 -20.01 17.99 2.68
CA LEU A 66 -18.70 17.32 2.63
C LEU A 66 -17.61 18.15 3.33
N ILE A 67 -17.55 19.46 3.04
CA ILE A 67 -16.60 20.40 3.66
C ILE A 67 -16.85 20.48 5.17
N ALA A 68 -18.10 20.68 5.61
CA ALA A 68 -18.44 20.73 7.02
C ALA A 68 -18.09 19.42 7.74
N PHE A 69 -18.41 18.28 7.14
CA PHE A 69 -18.03 16.97 7.65
C PHE A 69 -16.52 16.84 7.82
N SER A 70 -15.74 17.20 6.79
CA SER A 70 -14.28 17.12 6.82
C SER A 70 -13.67 17.94 7.95
N SER A 71 -14.26 19.10 8.31
CA SER A 71 -13.82 19.95 9.41
C SER A 71 -14.10 19.33 10.79
N ILE A 72 -15.20 18.60 10.92
CA ILE A 72 -15.62 17.98 12.19
C ILE A 72 -14.84 16.68 12.42
N VAL A 73 -14.77 15.80 11.39
CA VAL A 73 -14.16 14.46 11.50
C VAL A 73 -12.68 14.50 11.85
N ARG A 74 -11.97 15.58 11.54
CA ARG A 74 -10.59 15.80 12.00
C ARG A 74 -10.43 15.78 13.53
N ARG A 75 -11.52 15.97 14.26
CA ARG A 75 -11.55 15.97 15.73
C ARG A 75 -12.14 14.69 16.31
N GLU A 76 -12.26 13.67 15.48
CA GLU A 76 -12.67 12.33 15.89
C GLU A 76 -11.49 11.36 15.88
N LYS A 77 -11.66 10.21 16.51
CA LYS A 77 -10.72 9.09 16.42
C LYS A 77 -11.19 8.18 15.29
N GLN A 78 -10.54 8.26 14.13
CA GLN A 78 -10.89 7.50 12.94
C GLN A 78 -9.67 6.71 12.41
N PRO A 79 -9.85 5.66 11.59
CA PRO A 79 -8.75 4.93 10.96
C PRO A 79 -8.11 5.69 9.78
N TYR A 80 -8.43 6.96 9.63
CA TYR A 80 -7.87 7.87 8.64
C TYR A 80 -7.73 9.28 9.24
N TYR A 81 -6.96 10.11 8.57
CA TYR A 81 -6.77 11.51 8.91
C TYR A 81 -7.33 12.41 7.81
N VAL A 82 -7.71 13.63 8.16
CA VAL A 82 -8.03 14.68 7.20
C VAL A 82 -7.13 15.87 7.50
N PHE A 83 -6.16 16.12 6.65
CA PHE A 83 -5.19 17.21 6.80
C PHE A 83 -5.63 18.46 6.02
N GLU A 84 -5.37 19.63 6.62
CA GLU A 84 -5.37 20.89 5.86
C GLU A 84 -4.13 20.92 4.97
N ILE A 85 -4.21 21.69 3.87
CA ILE A 85 -3.09 21.77 2.94
C ILE A 85 -1.83 22.33 3.62
N GLU A 86 -1.98 23.25 4.57
CA GLU A 86 -0.88 23.87 5.32
C GLU A 86 -0.22 22.93 6.34
N GLU A 87 -0.87 21.84 6.65
CA GLU A 87 -0.28 20.78 7.50
C GLU A 87 0.58 19.84 6.68
N LEU A 88 0.34 19.78 5.35
CA LEU A 88 1.04 18.95 4.39
C LEU A 88 2.14 19.73 3.66
N TYR A 89 1.83 20.96 3.21
CA TYR A 89 2.72 21.81 2.41
C TYR A 89 2.79 23.21 2.99
N THR A 90 3.95 23.84 2.96
CA THR A 90 4.20 25.09 3.69
C THR A 90 3.80 26.37 2.97
N GLU A 91 3.34 26.34 1.70
CA GLU A 91 3.33 27.53 0.84
C GLU A 91 2.08 27.76 -0.03
N GLU A 92 1.00 26.99 0.08
CA GLU A 92 -0.10 27.09 -0.87
C GLU A 92 -1.34 27.84 -0.32
N PRO A 93 -2.01 28.67 -1.14
CA PRO A 93 -3.27 29.31 -0.77
C PRO A 93 -4.40 28.30 -0.65
N HIS A 94 -5.26 28.49 0.35
CA HIS A 94 -6.19 27.48 0.84
C HIS A 94 -7.54 27.52 0.15
N ASN A 95 -7.90 26.36 -0.40
CA ASN A 95 -9.28 26.03 -0.66
C ASN A 95 -9.66 24.86 0.26
N GLU A 96 -10.81 24.90 0.91
CA GLU A 96 -11.27 23.80 1.80
C GLU A 96 -11.37 22.43 1.11
N LEU A 97 -11.45 22.40 -0.23
CA LEU A 97 -11.40 21.18 -1.01
C LEU A 97 -9.99 20.65 -1.26
N ASP A 98 -8.97 21.40 -0.92
CA ASP A 98 -7.58 20.97 -1.04
C ASP A 98 -7.11 20.20 0.22
N ARG A 99 -7.99 20.06 1.24
CA ARG A 99 -7.80 19.08 2.32
C ARG A 99 -7.60 17.70 1.76
N HIS A 100 -6.75 16.90 2.42
CA HIS A 100 -6.48 15.54 2.02
C HIS A 100 -7.03 14.54 3.04
N ILE A 101 -7.74 13.54 2.55
CA ILE A 101 -8.04 12.31 3.28
C ILE A 101 -6.79 11.44 3.16
N VAL A 102 -6.23 10.99 4.29
CA VAL A 102 -4.97 10.23 4.34
C VAL A 102 -5.14 8.99 5.18
N SER A 103 -4.73 7.84 4.68
CA SER A 103 -4.73 6.58 5.42
C SER A 103 -3.84 6.68 6.66
N ALA A 104 -4.28 6.07 7.76
CA ALA A 104 -3.47 6.01 8.98
C ALA A 104 -2.12 5.30 8.75
N GLU A 105 -2.04 4.39 7.80
CA GLU A 105 -0.80 3.69 7.42
C GLU A 105 0.29 4.62 6.83
N LEU A 106 -0.10 5.77 6.29
CA LEU A 106 0.82 6.77 5.74
C LEU A 106 1.32 7.78 6.79
N VAL A 107 0.73 7.76 7.99
CA VAL A 107 1.05 8.67 9.09
C VAL A 107 1.84 7.89 10.12
N SER A 108 3.11 7.68 9.88
CA SER A 108 3.98 6.91 10.77
C SER A 108 4.66 7.76 11.84
N SER A 109 5.06 7.12 12.94
CA SER A 109 5.73 7.75 14.07
C SER A 109 7.25 7.86 13.96
N GLY A 110 7.90 7.20 12.99
CA GLY A 110 9.36 7.02 12.96
C GLY A 110 10.15 8.14 12.28
N TYR A 111 10.03 8.31 11.00
CA TYR A 111 10.89 9.18 10.17
C TYR A 111 10.30 10.57 9.85
N GLY A 112 9.43 11.09 10.70
CA GLY A 112 8.61 12.26 10.40
C GLY A 112 7.22 11.80 9.97
N LYS A 113 6.22 12.35 10.65
CA LYS A 113 4.81 11.90 10.59
C LYS A 113 4.24 11.63 9.20
N LEU A 114 4.80 12.23 8.14
CA LEU A 114 4.25 12.23 6.79
C LEU A 114 5.24 11.71 5.73
N HIS A 115 6.33 11.05 6.14
CA HIS A 115 7.33 10.57 5.18
C HIS A 115 6.73 9.64 4.12
N LEU A 116 5.91 8.66 4.53
CA LEU A 116 5.25 7.73 3.60
C LEU A 116 4.21 8.43 2.72
N PHE A 117 3.53 9.45 3.26
CA PHE A 117 2.64 10.29 2.46
C PHE A 117 3.40 10.98 1.33
N TYR A 118 4.54 11.62 1.61
CA TYR A 118 5.33 12.28 0.56
C TYR A 118 5.88 11.30 -0.46
N LEU A 119 6.34 10.13 -0.02
CA LEU A 119 6.76 9.06 -0.94
C LEU A 119 5.62 8.61 -1.86
N LEU A 120 4.39 8.49 -1.35
CA LEU A 120 3.24 8.20 -2.19
C LEU A 120 3.00 9.33 -3.20
N MET A 121 2.98 10.58 -2.74
CA MET A 121 2.72 11.73 -3.62
C MET A 121 3.77 11.88 -4.73
N GLU A 122 5.04 11.53 -4.46
CA GLU A 122 6.12 11.51 -5.46
C GLU A 122 5.94 10.41 -6.52
N ASN A 123 5.24 9.32 -6.18
CA ASN A 123 5.00 8.19 -7.10
C ASN A 123 3.65 8.29 -7.83
N LEU A 124 2.76 9.18 -7.41
CA LEU A 124 1.50 9.42 -8.12
C LEU A 124 1.77 10.17 -9.43
N ASP A 125 1.12 9.74 -10.48
CA ASP A 125 1.07 10.43 -11.76
C ASP A 125 -0.27 11.17 -11.94
N ASP A 126 -0.43 11.91 -13.03
CA ASP A 126 -1.64 12.69 -13.35
C ASP A 126 -2.83 11.83 -13.82
N ARG A 127 -2.80 10.51 -13.59
CA ARG A 127 -3.91 9.65 -13.99
C ARG A 127 -5.12 9.85 -13.09
N PRO A 128 -6.34 9.76 -13.66
CA PRO A 128 -7.56 9.85 -12.85
C PRO A 128 -7.66 8.67 -11.89
N TYR A 129 -8.23 8.92 -10.72
CA TYR A 129 -8.55 7.88 -9.76
C TYR A 129 -9.51 6.85 -10.34
N CYS A 130 -9.25 5.57 -10.10
CA CYS A 130 -10.16 4.49 -10.43
C CYS A 130 -11.42 4.59 -9.57
N LEU A 131 -12.60 4.52 -10.17
CA LEU A 131 -13.86 4.41 -9.43
C LEU A 131 -14.42 2.99 -9.61
N PRO A 132 -14.16 2.06 -8.67
CA PRO A 132 -14.80 0.74 -8.72
C PRO A 132 -16.27 0.83 -8.33
N ASP A 133 -17.10 -0.08 -8.89
CA ASP A 133 -18.53 -0.13 -8.60
C ASP A 133 -18.84 -0.36 -7.11
N ASP A 134 -17.92 -1.04 -6.41
CA ASP A 134 -18.00 -1.40 -5.01
C ASP A 134 -17.14 -0.52 -4.09
N LEU A 135 -16.86 0.74 -4.48
CA LEU A 135 -15.98 1.66 -3.74
C LEU A 135 -16.20 1.60 -2.21
N LEU A 136 -17.44 1.64 -1.76
CA LEU A 136 -17.75 1.69 -0.32
C LEU A 136 -17.36 0.41 0.44
N SER A 137 -17.17 -0.72 -0.25
CA SER A 137 -16.71 -1.96 0.37
C SER A 137 -15.29 -1.84 0.93
N PHE A 138 -14.48 -0.94 0.37
CA PHE A 138 -13.12 -0.66 0.81
C PHE A 138 -13.06 0.07 2.17
N ALA A 139 -14.18 0.51 2.73
CA ALA A 139 -14.19 1.01 4.11
C ALA A 139 -13.77 -0.05 5.14
N ASN A 140 -14.04 -1.34 4.83
CA ASN A 140 -13.64 -2.49 5.63
C ASN A 140 -13.04 -3.55 4.68
N PRO A 141 -11.79 -3.37 4.23
CA PRO A 141 -11.19 -4.24 3.24
C PRO A 141 -11.03 -5.67 3.78
N VAL A 142 -11.42 -6.63 2.96
CA VAL A 142 -11.22 -8.05 3.24
C VAL A 142 -9.95 -8.50 2.49
N PRO A 143 -9.06 -9.28 3.14
CA PRO A 143 -7.88 -9.82 2.46
C PRO A 143 -8.27 -10.60 1.22
N ILE A 144 -7.57 -10.36 0.12
CA ILE A 144 -7.74 -11.14 -1.11
C ILE A 144 -7.10 -12.53 -0.96
N GLN A 145 -7.50 -13.49 -1.79
CA GLN A 145 -7.01 -14.87 -1.69
C GLN A 145 -5.49 -14.95 -1.86
N GLU A 146 -4.92 -14.16 -2.76
CA GLU A 146 -3.49 -14.07 -3.03
C GLU A 146 -2.69 -13.57 -1.82
N GLU A 147 -3.26 -12.67 -1.04
CA GLU A 147 -2.68 -12.23 0.24
C GLU A 147 -2.65 -13.37 1.26
N THR A 148 -3.75 -14.10 1.36
CA THR A 148 -3.87 -15.28 2.24
C THR A 148 -2.90 -16.39 1.83
N ASP A 149 -2.76 -16.64 0.53
CA ASP A 149 -1.84 -17.63 -0.02
C ASP A 149 -0.39 -17.23 0.21
N PHE A 150 -0.07 -15.94 0.06
CA PHE A 150 1.26 -15.42 0.31
C PHE A 150 1.63 -15.53 1.79
N LEU A 151 0.75 -15.11 2.70
CA LEU A 151 0.94 -15.26 4.14
C LEU A 151 1.12 -16.72 4.54
N SER A 152 0.29 -17.61 4.00
CA SER A 152 0.40 -19.05 4.23
C SER A 152 1.73 -19.62 3.73
N PHE A 153 2.21 -19.17 2.59
CA PHE A 153 3.52 -19.56 2.07
C PHE A 153 4.65 -19.13 3.01
N LEU A 154 4.70 -17.84 3.39
CA LEU A 154 5.71 -17.32 4.31
C LEU A 154 5.68 -18.05 5.66
N GLY A 155 4.50 -18.25 6.24
CA GLY A 155 4.31 -18.91 7.53
C GLY A 155 4.69 -20.39 7.53
N ASN A 156 4.83 -21.03 6.36
CA ASN A 156 5.27 -22.42 6.22
C ASN A 156 6.76 -22.58 5.92
N LEU A 157 7.48 -21.48 5.65
CA LEU A 157 8.93 -21.55 5.51
C LEU A 157 9.59 -21.92 6.83
N LYS A 158 10.72 -22.60 6.74
CA LYS A 158 11.49 -23.05 7.90
C LYS A 158 12.90 -22.52 7.79
N SER A 159 13.41 -22.05 8.90
CA SER A 159 14.81 -21.66 9.03
C SER A 159 15.72 -22.85 8.73
N THR A 160 16.76 -22.59 7.95
CA THR A 160 17.84 -23.51 7.61
C THR A 160 19.19 -22.92 8.03
N ALA A 161 19.25 -22.38 9.23
CA ALA A 161 20.34 -21.56 9.79
C ALA A 161 21.78 -22.04 9.53
N ASN A 162 21.99 -23.32 9.20
CA ASN A 162 23.32 -23.86 8.88
C ASN A 162 23.75 -23.63 7.42
N ILE A 163 22.88 -23.14 6.56
CA ILE A 163 23.12 -23.00 5.10
C ILE A 163 23.36 -21.54 4.75
N CYS A 164 22.67 -20.63 5.43
CA CYS A 164 22.83 -19.20 5.20
C CYS A 164 24.14 -18.70 5.83
N LYS A 165 25.09 -18.27 5.00
CA LYS A 165 26.22 -17.46 5.46
C LYS A 165 25.76 -16.02 5.51
N PRO A 166 25.75 -15.37 6.68
CA PRO A 166 25.32 -13.98 6.79
C PRO A 166 26.23 -13.09 5.95
N LYS A 167 25.66 -12.30 5.03
CA LYS A 167 26.41 -11.34 4.19
C LYS A 167 27.12 -10.28 5.02
N PHE A 168 26.74 -10.06 6.27
CA PHE A 168 27.21 -8.98 7.13
C PHE A 168 27.77 -9.44 8.48
N GLY A 169 28.28 -10.67 8.60
CA GLY A 169 28.95 -11.12 9.84
C GLY A 169 28.01 -11.37 11.03
N ARG A 170 26.69 -11.32 10.85
CA ARG A 170 25.73 -11.70 11.88
C ARG A 170 25.60 -13.22 11.91
N SER A 171 25.76 -13.84 13.07
CA SER A 171 25.55 -15.28 13.23
C SER A 171 24.06 -15.58 13.14
N CYS A 172 23.65 -16.39 12.16
CA CYS A 172 22.32 -17.01 12.21
C CYS A 172 22.20 -17.78 13.53
N PRO A 173 21.21 -17.49 14.38
CA PRO A 173 21.09 -18.15 15.66
C PRO A 173 20.77 -19.64 15.42
N ASN A 174 21.67 -20.52 15.84
CA ASN A 174 21.48 -21.98 15.78
C ASN A 174 20.15 -22.45 16.43
N GLU A 175 19.61 -21.63 17.30
CA GLU A 175 18.37 -21.86 18.04
C GLU A 175 17.12 -21.97 17.14
N ASN A 176 17.18 -21.45 15.92
CA ASN A 176 16.01 -21.35 15.04
C ASN A 176 15.94 -22.42 13.94
N LYS A 177 16.96 -23.30 13.85
CA LYS A 177 16.99 -24.34 12.83
C LYS A 177 15.73 -25.20 12.83
N GLY A 178 15.04 -25.26 11.70
CA GLY A 178 13.84 -26.06 11.51
C GLY A 178 12.56 -25.48 12.11
N LYS A 179 12.60 -24.31 12.76
CA LYS A 179 11.40 -23.60 13.21
C LYS A 179 10.69 -22.93 12.02
N LYS A 180 9.37 -22.82 12.08
CA LYS A 180 8.62 -22.04 11.12
C LYS A 180 8.95 -20.56 11.26
N LEU A 181 8.87 -19.80 10.18
CA LEU A 181 9.12 -18.35 10.19
C LEU A 181 8.27 -17.61 11.22
N SER A 182 7.02 -18.04 11.42
CA SER A 182 6.11 -17.50 12.45
C SER A 182 6.61 -17.63 13.90
N ALA A 183 7.62 -18.48 14.15
CA ALA A 183 8.19 -18.67 15.48
C ALA A 183 9.43 -17.79 15.75
N PHE A 184 9.86 -16.99 14.78
CA PHE A 184 10.97 -16.06 14.94
C PHE A 184 10.47 -14.78 15.58
N SER A 185 10.88 -14.51 16.80
CA SER A 185 10.64 -13.27 17.53
C SER A 185 11.83 -12.31 17.42
N PHE A 186 12.33 -12.10 16.18
CA PHE A 186 13.39 -11.12 15.98
C PHE A 186 12.79 -9.78 15.58
N LEU A 187 12.86 -8.85 16.50
CA LEU A 187 12.92 -7.44 16.11
C LEU A 187 14.28 -7.26 15.43
N ASN A 188 14.30 -6.71 14.23
CA ASN A 188 15.55 -6.31 13.59
C ASN A 188 16.28 -5.27 14.45
N SER A 189 17.54 -4.97 14.13
CA SER A 189 18.35 -4.06 14.95
C SER A 189 17.77 -2.64 15.00
N GLU A 190 17.07 -2.21 13.94
CA GLU A 190 16.42 -0.90 13.85
C GLU A 190 15.16 -0.86 14.72
N GLU A 191 14.29 -1.87 14.65
CA GLU A 191 13.11 -2.00 15.50
C GLU A 191 13.47 -2.00 17.00
N ARG A 192 14.59 -2.67 17.38
CA ARG A 192 15.10 -2.66 18.76
C ARG A 192 15.60 -1.28 19.16
N PHE A 193 16.33 -0.61 18.27
CA PHE A 193 16.81 0.75 18.50
C PHE A 193 15.64 1.71 18.64
N ASP A 194 14.65 1.63 17.80
CA ASP A 194 13.47 2.46 17.85
C ASP A 194 12.65 2.23 19.13
N LEU A 195 12.43 0.99 19.53
CA LEU A 195 11.76 0.67 20.80
C LEU A 195 12.52 1.24 22.01
N GLU A 196 13.86 1.16 22.04
CA GLU A 196 14.67 1.72 23.11
C GLU A 196 14.65 3.25 23.08
N TYR A 197 14.76 3.86 21.89
CA TYR A 197 14.74 5.31 21.70
C TYR A 197 13.40 5.94 22.10
N TYR A 198 12.28 5.28 21.77
CA TYR A 198 10.94 5.76 22.05
C TYR A 198 10.37 5.29 23.40
N LYS A 199 11.13 4.55 24.19
CA LYS A 199 10.71 4.03 25.51
C LYS A 199 10.08 5.07 26.44
N ASN A 200 10.55 6.30 26.37
CA ASN A 200 10.06 7.43 27.17
C ASN A 200 8.97 8.28 26.46
N ARG A 201 8.45 7.81 25.31
CA ARG A 201 7.43 8.49 24.51
C ARG A 201 6.23 7.56 24.30
N PRO A 202 5.33 7.44 25.30
CA PRO A 202 4.33 6.36 25.36
C PRO A 202 3.37 6.30 24.15
N GLY A 203 3.03 7.44 23.52
CA GLY A 203 2.19 7.45 22.32
C GLY A 203 2.90 6.83 21.11
N GLN A 204 4.14 7.22 20.86
CA GLN A 204 4.95 6.69 19.76
C GLN A 204 5.36 5.23 19.98
N LEU A 205 5.61 4.86 21.27
CA LEU A 205 5.90 3.47 21.64
C LEU A 205 4.69 2.54 21.42
N ALA A 206 3.46 3.02 21.59
CA ALA A 206 2.26 2.23 21.34
C ALA A 206 2.09 1.94 19.84
N GLU A 207 2.31 2.95 18.98
CA GLU A 207 2.26 2.80 17.53
C GLU A 207 3.36 1.86 17.02
N LEU A 208 4.60 2.02 17.49
CA LEU A 208 5.70 1.11 17.16
C LEU A 208 5.43 -0.34 17.58
N LYS A 209 4.81 -0.54 18.75
CA LYS A 209 4.42 -1.89 19.21
C LYS A 209 3.34 -2.51 18.32
N GLU A 210 2.46 -1.71 17.74
CA GLU A 210 1.47 -2.17 16.78
C GLU A 210 2.13 -2.58 15.44
N ASP A 211 3.05 -1.76 14.93
CA ASP A 211 3.85 -2.07 13.74
C ASP A 211 4.72 -3.32 13.92
N CYS A 212 5.30 -3.50 15.11
CA CYS A 212 6.09 -4.69 15.46
C CYS A 212 5.23 -5.89 15.90
N SER A 213 3.91 -5.79 15.88
CA SER A 213 3.00 -6.88 16.30
C SER A 213 2.87 -7.98 15.25
N GLY A 214 2.55 -9.18 15.69
CA GLY A 214 2.31 -10.32 14.82
C GLY A 214 3.55 -11.21 14.61
N THR A 215 3.40 -12.18 13.70
CA THR A 215 4.46 -13.09 13.29
C THR A 215 5.38 -12.42 12.27
N GLU A 216 6.61 -12.92 12.10
CA GLU A 216 7.53 -12.41 11.07
C GLU A 216 6.92 -12.49 9.66
N ALA A 217 6.16 -13.55 9.37
CA ALA A 217 5.44 -13.67 8.11
C ALA A 217 4.41 -12.55 7.90
N GLU A 218 3.69 -12.16 8.96
CA GLU A 218 2.71 -11.07 8.92
C GLU A 218 3.39 -9.71 8.76
N LYS A 219 4.51 -9.50 9.43
CA LYS A 219 5.31 -8.26 9.28
C LYS A 219 5.88 -8.14 7.86
N THR A 220 6.53 -9.19 7.37
CA THR A 220 7.09 -9.22 6.01
C THR A 220 6.00 -8.92 4.97
N LEU A 221 4.82 -9.55 5.09
CA LEU A 221 3.70 -9.28 4.20
C LEU A 221 3.20 -7.84 4.32
N ARG A 222 3.10 -7.29 5.54
CA ARG A 222 2.66 -5.91 5.78
C ARG A 222 3.61 -4.90 5.16
N HIS A 223 4.92 -5.09 5.35
CA HIS A 223 5.94 -4.23 4.76
C HIS A 223 5.91 -4.29 3.23
N PHE A 224 5.81 -5.49 2.67
CA PHE A 224 5.68 -5.68 1.24
C PHE A 224 4.43 -4.98 0.68
N LYS A 225 3.26 -5.18 1.28
CA LYS A 225 2.01 -4.53 0.87
C LYS A 225 2.13 -3.01 0.89
N ARG A 226 2.71 -2.45 1.96
CA ARG A 226 2.93 -1.01 2.08
C ARG A 226 3.85 -0.48 1.00
N ALA A 227 4.96 -1.15 0.74
CA ALA A 227 5.91 -0.79 -0.30
C ALA A 227 5.29 -0.84 -1.70
N GLU A 228 4.56 -1.93 -2.02
CA GLU A 228 3.82 -2.08 -3.27
C GLU A 228 2.73 -1.02 -3.44
N ASN A 229 1.99 -0.70 -2.39
CA ASN A 229 0.96 0.33 -2.44
C ASN A 229 1.55 1.71 -2.76
N ILE A 230 2.71 2.05 -2.21
CA ILE A 230 3.34 3.36 -2.38
C ILE A 230 4.08 3.46 -3.72
N ASN A 231 4.86 2.43 -4.08
CA ASN A 231 5.68 2.43 -5.30
C ASN A 231 5.58 1.11 -6.07
N PRO A 232 4.49 0.88 -6.78
CA PRO A 232 4.28 -0.37 -7.54
C PRO A 232 5.30 -0.58 -8.67
N GLY A 233 5.98 0.48 -9.11
CA GLY A 233 7.05 0.38 -10.12
C GLY A 233 8.34 -0.25 -9.62
N ALA A 234 8.49 -0.46 -8.32
CA ALA A 234 9.70 -0.98 -7.68
C ALA A 234 9.59 -2.45 -7.23
N MET A 235 8.68 -3.23 -7.81
CA MET A 235 8.40 -4.62 -7.41
C MET A 235 9.66 -5.49 -7.24
N THR A 236 10.66 -5.34 -8.13
CA THR A 236 11.93 -6.08 -8.01
C THR A 236 12.67 -5.75 -6.70
N LYS A 237 12.72 -4.47 -6.31
CA LYS A 237 13.34 -4.04 -5.05
C LYS A 237 12.56 -4.55 -3.84
N HIS A 238 11.24 -4.57 -3.93
CA HIS A 238 10.40 -5.13 -2.85
C HIS A 238 10.60 -6.64 -2.71
N LEU A 239 10.83 -7.35 -3.81
CA LEU A 239 11.19 -8.77 -3.78
C LEU A 239 12.58 -8.99 -3.17
N GLU A 240 13.57 -8.17 -3.54
CA GLU A 240 14.91 -8.18 -2.94
C GLU A 240 14.83 -8.00 -1.42
N TYR A 241 14.02 -7.04 -0.96
CA TYR A 241 13.77 -6.82 0.46
C TYR A 241 13.19 -8.08 1.15
N ILE A 242 12.19 -8.73 0.57
CA ILE A 242 11.65 -9.99 1.11
C ILE A 242 12.75 -11.05 1.22
N MET A 243 13.61 -11.16 0.20
CA MET A 243 14.70 -12.13 0.20
C MET A 243 15.72 -11.84 1.31
N GLU A 244 16.02 -10.57 1.55
CA GLU A 244 16.91 -10.13 2.63
C GLU A 244 16.31 -10.45 4.01
N GLU A 245 15.04 -10.15 4.23
CA GLU A 245 14.32 -10.48 5.47
C GLU A 245 14.30 -12.01 5.73
N LEU A 246 14.08 -12.81 4.70
CA LEU A 246 14.11 -14.28 4.80
C LEU A 246 15.52 -14.78 5.12
N GLU A 247 16.56 -14.21 4.49
CA GLU A 247 17.96 -14.56 4.75
C GLU A 247 18.36 -14.17 6.19
N GLU A 248 17.95 -12.99 6.68
CA GLU A 248 18.17 -12.56 8.07
C GLU A 248 17.46 -13.49 9.07
N ALA A 249 16.28 -13.98 8.73
CA ALA A 249 15.55 -14.98 9.52
C ALA A 249 16.18 -16.39 9.43
N GLY A 250 17.27 -16.58 8.65
CA GLY A 250 17.94 -17.87 8.46
C GLY A 250 17.16 -18.80 7.54
N VAL A 251 16.34 -18.28 6.64
CA VAL A 251 15.60 -19.03 5.64
C VAL A 251 16.32 -18.97 4.30
N CYS A 252 16.68 -20.17 3.76
CA CYS A 252 17.18 -20.28 2.39
C CYS A 252 16.12 -20.96 1.53
N LEU A 253 15.66 -20.26 0.51
CA LEU A 253 14.66 -20.81 -0.42
C LEU A 253 15.33 -21.82 -1.39
N THR A 254 14.64 -22.90 -1.66
CA THR A 254 14.96 -23.76 -2.80
C THR A 254 14.43 -23.12 -4.08
N ASP A 255 14.93 -23.53 -5.26
CA ASP A 255 14.48 -23.03 -6.57
C ASP A 255 12.95 -23.09 -6.72
N LYS A 256 12.33 -24.18 -6.28
CA LYS A 256 10.86 -24.35 -6.31
C LYS A 256 10.13 -23.36 -5.38
N GLN A 257 10.71 -23.07 -4.23
CA GLN A 257 10.13 -22.09 -3.30
C GLN A 257 10.31 -20.68 -3.84
N LEU A 258 11.44 -20.38 -4.44
CA LEU A 258 11.69 -19.10 -5.12
C LEU A 258 10.70 -18.90 -6.28
N GLU A 259 10.53 -19.89 -7.15
CA GLU A 259 9.53 -19.84 -8.22
C GLU A 259 8.12 -19.60 -7.68
N LYS A 260 7.76 -20.27 -6.57
CA LYS A 260 6.46 -20.06 -5.93
C LYS A 260 6.33 -18.66 -5.34
N LEU A 261 7.36 -18.13 -4.70
CA LEU A 261 7.40 -16.75 -4.18
C LEU A 261 7.18 -15.73 -5.30
N LEU A 262 7.90 -15.87 -6.41
CA LEU A 262 7.75 -15.01 -7.59
C LEU A 262 6.32 -15.03 -8.15
N LYS A 263 5.71 -16.22 -8.24
CA LYS A 263 4.31 -16.35 -8.68
C LYS A 263 3.33 -15.63 -7.73
N LEU A 264 3.52 -15.79 -6.43
CA LEU A 264 2.66 -15.16 -5.42
C LEU A 264 2.80 -13.64 -5.43
N VAL A 265 4.03 -13.12 -5.47
CA VAL A 265 4.31 -11.69 -5.56
C VAL A 265 3.71 -11.10 -6.83
N SER A 266 3.93 -11.74 -7.99
CA SER A 266 3.37 -11.28 -9.27
C SER A 266 1.84 -11.34 -9.29
N ALA A 267 1.24 -12.38 -8.73
CA ALA A 267 -0.22 -12.50 -8.64
C ALA A 267 -0.79 -11.39 -7.76
N PHE A 268 -0.23 -11.20 -6.55
CA PHE A 268 -0.64 -10.12 -5.66
C PHE A 268 -0.52 -8.75 -6.34
N HIS A 269 0.63 -8.42 -6.92
CA HIS A 269 0.86 -7.17 -7.63
C HIS A 269 -0.20 -6.92 -8.70
N ASN A 270 -0.44 -7.89 -9.58
CA ASN A 270 -1.29 -7.70 -10.77
C ASN A 270 -2.77 -7.46 -10.43
N ILE A 271 -3.27 -8.02 -9.32
CA ILE A 271 -4.70 -7.97 -8.97
C ILE A 271 -5.02 -7.04 -7.81
N SER A 272 -4.00 -6.58 -7.07
CA SER A 272 -4.18 -5.60 -5.99
C SER A 272 -4.49 -4.23 -6.55
N ARG A 273 -5.37 -3.49 -5.87
CA ARG A 273 -5.55 -2.06 -6.12
C ARG A 273 -4.48 -1.30 -5.36
N LEU A 274 -3.67 -0.53 -6.08
CA LEU A 274 -2.46 0.07 -5.55
C LEU A 274 -2.58 1.59 -5.46
N TRP A 275 -2.15 2.16 -4.35
CA TRP A 275 -2.24 3.61 -4.08
C TRP A 275 -1.44 4.41 -5.11
N GLY A 276 -0.19 4.03 -5.39
CA GLY A 276 0.66 4.66 -6.41
C GLY A 276 0.14 4.53 -7.84
N LEU A 277 -0.92 3.71 -8.05
CA LEU A 277 -1.65 3.63 -9.31
C LEU A 277 -3.05 4.26 -9.21
N SER A 278 -3.29 5.17 -8.26
CA SER A 278 -4.58 5.84 -8.06
C SER A 278 -5.75 4.86 -7.91
N GLY A 279 -5.54 3.73 -7.22
CA GLY A 279 -6.53 2.67 -7.00
C GLY A 279 -6.77 1.73 -8.19
N TRP A 280 -6.00 1.85 -9.27
CA TRP A 280 -6.06 0.90 -10.38
C TRP A 280 -5.31 -0.40 -10.05
N LYS A 281 -5.76 -1.51 -10.64
CA LYS A 281 -5.00 -2.74 -10.71
C LYS A 281 -4.02 -2.67 -11.88
N PRO A 282 -2.77 -3.16 -11.75
CA PRO A 282 -1.84 -3.23 -12.89
C PRO A 282 -2.43 -3.94 -14.10
N VAL A 283 -3.17 -5.02 -13.90
CA VAL A 283 -3.84 -5.75 -15.00
C VAL A 283 -4.94 -4.92 -15.70
N GLU A 284 -5.64 -4.04 -15.00
CA GLU A 284 -6.64 -3.14 -15.60
C GLU A 284 -5.94 -2.10 -16.49
N LEU A 285 -4.86 -1.51 -15.97
CA LEU A 285 -4.06 -0.54 -16.74
C LEU A 285 -3.43 -1.16 -17.97
N ALA A 286 -2.88 -2.37 -17.86
CA ALA A 286 -2.35 -3.09 -19.00
C ALA A 286 -3.42 -3.30 -20.09
N ARG A 287 -4.64 -3.72 -19.71
CA ARG A 287 -5.76 -3.88 -20.65
C ARG A 287 -6.18 -2.57 -21.30
N MET A 288 -6.24 -1.47 -20.53
CA MET A 288 -6.58 -0.15 -21.08
C MET A 288 -5.52 0.34 -22.08
N THR A 289 -4.26 0.10 -21.77
CA THR A 289 -3.13 0.41 -22.65
C THR A 289 -3.24 -0.35 -23.96
N LEU A 290 -3.53 -1.65 -23.90
CA LEU A 290 -3.75 -2.51 -25.05
C LEU A 290 -4.96 -2.08 -25.89
N SER A 291 -6.09 -1.73 -25.24
CA SER A 291 -7.31 -1.30 -25.93
C SER A 291 -7.18 0.04 -26.66
N ARG A 292 -6.22 0.89 -26.27
CA ARG A 292 -5.93 2.18 -26.91
C ARG A 292 -5.06 2.06 -28.16
N GLY A 293 -4.73 0.85 -28.59
CA GLY A 293 -3.96 0.61 -29.82
C GLY A 293 -2.53 1.17 -29.73
N LEU A 294 -1.89 1.00 -28.60
CA LEU A 294 -0.46 1.34 -28.50
C LEU A 294 0.33 0.55 -29.56
N PRO A 295 1.35 1.16 -30.17
CA PRO A 295 2.14 0.52 -31.19
C PRO A 295 2.66 -0.82 -30.66
N ALA A 296 2.57 -1.85 -31.48
CA ALA A 296 3.13 -3.15 -31.19
C ALA A 296 4.60 -3.02 -30.75
N ILE A 297 5.02 -3.87 -29.82
CA ILE A 297 6.38 -3.83 -29.28
C ILE A 297 7.37 -4.08 -30.40
N SER A 298 8.32 -3.16 -30.59
CA SER A 298 9.46 -3.38 -31.47
C SER A 298 10.68 -3.77 -30.63
N PHE A 299 11.42 -4.75 -31.08
CA PHE A 299 12.62 -5.17 -30.39
C PHE A 299 13.77 -4.18 -30.63
N GLY A 300 14.30 -3.62 -29.53
CA GLY A 300 15.47 -2.76 -29.61
C GLY A 300 16.75 -3.50 -30.05
N PRO A 301 17.80 -2.76 -30.43
CA PRO A 301 19.05 -3.34 -30.99
C PRO A 301 19.70 -4.41 -30.10
N GLY A 302 19.56 -4.29 -28.77
CA GLY A 302 20.11 -5.27 -27.82
C GLY A 302 19.41 -6.62 -27.91
N LEU A 303 18.07 -6.66 -28.01
CA LEU A 303 17.30 -7.89 -28.17
C LEU A 303 17.51 -8.49 -29.56
N GLN A 304 17.60 -7.66 -30.62
CA GLN A 304 17.91 -8.13 -31.98
C GLN A 304 19.28 -8.82 -32.02
N LYS A 305 20.28 -8.29 -31.30
CA LYS A 305 21.59 -8.93 -31.18
C LYS A 305 21.51 -10.25 -30.42
N ALA A 306 20.76 -10.30 -29.29
CA ALA A 306 20.59 -11.52 -28.50
C ALA A 306 19.84 -12.63 -29.28
N PHE A 307 18.99 -12.27 -30.22
CA PHE A 307 18.38 -13.22 -31.15
C PHE A 307 19.39 -13.71 -32.21
N ALA A 308 20.21 -12.81 -32.71
CA ALA A 308 21.20 -13.14 -33.75
C ALA A 308 22.33 -14.04 -33.24
N ASP A 309 22.73 -13.89 -32.00
CA ASP A 309 23.76 -14.70 -31.34
C ASP A 309 23.25 -15.96 -30.63
N GLY A 310 21.92 -16.18 -30.70
CA GLY A 310 21.27 -17.37 -30.13
C GLY A 310 21.16 -17.38 -28.60
N THR A 311 21.46 -16.26 -27.94
CA THR A 311 21.35 -16.15 -26.48
C THR A 311 19.90 -16.14 -25.99
N MET A 312 18.96 -15.80 -26.88
CA MET A 312 17.52 -15.75 -26.58
C MET A 312 16.70 -16.28 -27.76
N ASN A 313 15.69 -17.09 -27.46
CA ASN A 313 14.76 -17.61 -28.47
C ASN A 313 13.71 -16.55 -28.81
N LYS A 314 13.75 -16.02 -30.05
CA LYS A 314 12.82 -15.01 -30.54
C LYS A 314 11.37 -15.52 -30.54
N GLU A 315 11.14 -16.78 -30.91
CA GLU A 315 9.80 -17.35 -31.04
C GLU A 315 9.12 -17.52 -29.69
N GLU A 316 9.86 -18.02 -28.69
CA GLU A 316 9.37 -18.13 -27.31
C GLU A 316 9.01 -16.77 -26.70
N LEU A 317 9.85 -15.76 -26.96
CA LEU A 317 9.58 -14.41 -26.46
C LEU A 317 8.34 -13.82 -27.13
N ILE A 318 8.19 -13.95 -28.44
CA ILE A 318 7.02 -13.48 -29.21
C ILE A 318 5.75 -14.20 -28.72
N GLU A 319 5.81 -15.51 -28.51
CA GLU A 319 4.68 -16.28 -27.98
C GLU A 319 4.30 -15.85 -26.57
N GLY A 320 5.30 -15.59 -25.72
CA GLY A 320 5.09 -15.02 -24.39
C GLY A 320 4.42 -13.66 -24.42
N ILE A 321 4.87 -12.76 -25.30
CA ILE A 321 4.30 -11.42 -25.50
C ILE A 321 2.86 -11.52 -26.02
N ARG A 322 2.58 -12.40 -27.00
CA ARG A 322 1.23 -12.64 -27.53
C ARG A 322 0.28 -13.23 -26.48
N LYS A 323 0.77 -14.12 -25.60
CA LYS A 323 -0.03 -14.63 -24.47
C LYS A 323 -0.42 -13.53 -23.48
N LEU A 324 0.35 -12.45 -23.42
CA LEU A 324 0.02 -11.23 -22.65
C LEU A 324 -0.92 -10.29 -23.42
N GLY A 325 -1.35 -10.65 -24.64
CA GLY A 325 -2.26 -9.85 -25.47
C GLY A 325 -1.59 -8.67 -26.19
N LEU A 326 -0.26 -8.68 -26.30
CA LEU A 326 0.52 -7.65 -27.01
C LEU A 326 0.86 -8.13 -28.42
N ASP A 327 0.82 -7.22 -29.40
CA ASP A 327 1.33 -7.47 -30.74
C ASP A 327 2.82 -7.08 -30.84
N VAL A 328 3.54 -7.79 -31.68
CA VAL A 328 4.96 -7.54 -31.95
C VAL A 328 5.09 -7.10 -33.42
N ILE A 329 5.73 -5.94 -33.64
CA ILE A 329 6.19 -5.52 -34.97
C ILE A 329 7.57 -6.15 -35.18
N GLU A 330 7.69 -6.99 -36.20
CA GLU A 330 8.94 -7.60 -36.64
C GLU A 330 9.83 -6.61 -37.41
#